data_3f70c80d43b1d229dbeb6cee767ed4e7
#
_entry.id   3f70c80d43b1d229dbeb6cee767ed4e7
#
_cell.length_a   1.000
_cell.length_b   1.000
_cell.length_c   1.000
_cell.angle_alpha   90.00
_cell.angle_beta   90.00
_cell.angle_gamma   90.00
#
_symmetry.space_group_name_H-M   'P 1'
#
loop_
_entity.id
_entity.type
_entity.pdbx_description
1 polymer ?
#
loop_
_entity_poly.entity_id
_entity_poly.type
_entity_poly.pdbx_seq_one_letter_code
_entity_poly.pdbx_strand_id
1 'polypeptide(L)'
;MKAAPYKPPYAMTPEITRLVAAISEIVGRFSPAADILITPRLRRENRIRSIQGSLAIEQNSLSLDQVTAVIQGKRVLGAPREIQEVRNAFAAYEALSSWSPAEMADLLAAHRLLMAGLVDEPGAFRRGRVGVFKDQQIIHVAPPAQRVPKLMGDLLQWLKTTPEHPLIAGCLFHYEFEFIHPFADGNGRMGRLWQTLILSQWQPWLAFVPVESVVRERQAAYYEALRQSDQQADATNF
;
A
#
# COMPACT_ATOMS: atom_id res chain seq x y z
N MET A 1 29.86 -15.11 -12.96
CA MET A 1 29.59 -14.47 -11.67
C MET A 1 28.07 -14.33 -11.52
N LYS A 2 27.46 -14.81 -10.43
CA LYS A 2 26.03 -14.50 -10.15
C LYS A 2 25.96 -13.00 -9.84
N ALA A 3 25.02 -12.29 -10.47
CA ALA A 3 24.74 -10.90 -10.13
C ALA A 3 24.42 -10.81 -8.63
N ALA A 4 24.84 -9.70 -8.00
CA ALA A 4 24.45 -9.44 -6.60
C ALA A 4 22.92 -9.43 -6.50
N PRO A 5 22.36 -9.94 -5.39
CA PRO A 5 20.91 -9.88 -5.18
C PRO A 5 20.45 -8.43 -5.18
N TYR A 6 19.25 -8.21 -5.70
CA TYR A 6 18.64 -6.89 -5.72
C TYR A 6 18.47 -6.35 -4.28
N LYS A 7 18.73 -5.07 -4.11
CA LYS A 7 18.45 -4.32 -2.88
C LYS A 7 17.93 -2.93 -3.29
N PRO A 8 16.79 -2.46 -2.74
CA PRO A 8 16.34 -1.09 -2.94
C PRO A 8 17.42 -0.08 -2.54
N PRO A 9 17.70 0.93 -3.36
CA PRO A 9 18.66 1.96 -3.01
C PRO A 9 18.11 2.88 -1.93
N TYR A 10 18.81 2.94 -0.79
CA TYR A 10 18.55 3.88 0.29
C TYR A 10 19.75 3.99 1.22
N ALA A 11 19.83 5.07 1.99
CA ALA A 11 20.82 5.28 3.03
C ALA A 11 20.14 5.39 4.41
N MET A 12 20.71 4.68 5.41
CA MET A 12 20.27 4.83 6.79
C MET A 12 20.75 6.17 7.35
N THR A 13 19.84 7.11 7.53
CA THR A 13 20.15 8.44 8.09
C THR A 13 19.90 8.48 9.60
N PRO A 14 20.50 9.46 10.32
CA PRO A 14 20.17 9.69 11.74
C PRO A 14 18.67 9.94 11.96
N GLU A 15 18.00 10.60 11.01
CA GLU A 15 16.55 10.86 11.08
C GLU A 15 15.74 9.57 10.98
N ILE A 16 16.04 8.69 10.01
CA ILE A 16 15.41 7.37 9.88
C ILE A 16 15.61 6.57 11.18
N THR A 17 16.83 6.54 11.69
CA THR A 17 17.14 5.83 12.95
C THR A 17 16.31 6.37 14.11
N ARG A 18 16.20 7.69 14.24
CA ARG A 18 15.39 8.34 15.28
C ARG A 18 13.91 7.99 15.14
N LEU A 19 13.36 8.03 13.94
CA LEU A 19 11.96 7.70 13.67
C LEU A 19 11.66 6.23 13.95
N VAL A 20 12.50 5.31 13.49
CA VAL A 20 12.35 3.87 13.76
C VAL A 20 12.39 3.60 15.27
N ALA A 21 13.32 4.21 16.01
CA ALA A 21 13.39 4.07 17.45
C ALA A 21 12.13 4.58 18.16
N ALA A 22 11.67 5.78 17.81
CA ALA A 22 10.47 6.39 18.39
C ALA A 22 9.19 5.58 18.10
N ILE A 23 9.01 5.13 16.86
CA ILE A 23 7.85 4.31 16.49
C ILE A 23 7.92 2.95 17.18
N SER A 24 9.09 2.30 17.21
CA SER A 24 9.27 0.99 17.86
C SER A 24 9.01 1.07 19.37
N GLU A 25 9.39 2.16 20.02
CA GLU A 25 9.08 2.40 21.43
C GLU A 25 7.57 2.49 21.66
N ILE A 26 6.85 3.28 20.86
CA ILE A 26 5.39 3.39 20.94
C ILE A 26 4.73 2.02 20.71
N VAL A 27 5.16 1.31 19.67
CA VAL A 27 4.66 -0.02 19.33
C VAL A 27 4.92 -0.99 20.49
N GLY A 28 6.12 -0.99 21.07
CA GLY A 28 6.48 -1.84 22.20
C GLY A 28 5.65 -1.57 23.45
N ARG A 29 5.37 -0.30 23.75
CA ARG A 29 4.49 0.09 24.89
C ARG A 29 3.03 -0.31 24.67
N PHE A 30 2.54 -0.26 23.44
CA PHE A 30 1.16 -0.55 23.12
C PHE A 30 0.88 -2.06 22.97
N SER A 31 1.82 -2.83 22.43
CA SER A 31 1.64 -4.24 22.07
C SER A 31 1.10 -5.13 23.20
N PRO A 32 1.54 -5.01 24.48
CA PRO A 32 1.02 -5.86 25.56
C PRO A 32 -0.47 -5.64 25.86
N ALA A 33 -1.01 -4.46 25.53
CA ALA A 33 -2.40 -4.09 25.76
C ALA A 33 -3.25 -4.11 24.47
N ALA A 34 -2.64 -4.37 23.32
CA ALA A 34 -3.27 -4.21 22.02
C ALA A 34 -4.58 -5.02 21.87
N ASP A 35 -4.58 -6.28 22.32
CA ASP A 35 -5.75 -7.16 22.21
C ASP A 35 -6.93 -6.69 23.06
N ILE A 36 -6.65 -5.99 24.16
CA ILE A 36 -7.67 -5.42 25.04
C ILE A 36 -8.17 -4.08 24.47
N LEU A 37 -7.27 -3.23 24.04
CA LEU A 37 -7.58 -1.87 23.61
C LEU A 37 -8.19 -1.83 22.21
N ILE A 38 -7.75 -2.72 21.28
CA ILE A 38 -8.27 -2.79 19.93
C ILE A 38 -9.48 -3.73 19.89
N THR A 39 -10.58 -3.25 20.44
CA THR A 39 -11.87 -3.98 20.46
C THR A 39 -12.35 -4.31 19.03
N PRO A 40 -13.23 -5.32 18.86
CA PRO A 40 -13.84 -5.62 17.55
C PRO A 40 -14.51 -4.42 16.90
N ARG A 41 -15.15 -3.56 17.70
CA ARG A 41 -15.74 -2.29 17.22
C ARG A 41 -14.67 -1.35 16.68
N LEU A 42 -13.61 -1.13 17.43
CA LEU A 42 -12.50 -0.24 16.99
C LEU A 42 -11.80 -0.79 15.75
N ARG A 43 -11.57 -2.11 15.67
CA ARG A 43 -11.05 -2.78 14.46
C ARG A 43 -11.89 -2.46 13.23
N ARG A 44 -13.20 -2.58 13.35
CA ARG A 44 -14.13 -2.28 12.25
C ARG A 44 -14.12 -0.80 11.88
N GLU A 45 -14.18 0.10 12.86
CA GLU A 45 -14.16 1.55 12.63
C GLU A 45 -12.86 1.98 11.94
N ASN A 46 -11.73 1.49 12.40
CA ASN A 46 -10.43 1.79 11.81
C ASN A 46 -10.27 1.20 10.41
N ARG A 47 -10.78 -0.03 10.16
CA ARG A 47 -10.82 -0.63 8.84
C ARG A 47 -11.59 0.24 7.84
N ILE A 48 -12.74 0.76 8.25
CA ILE A 48 -13.55 1.67 7.43
C ILE A 48 -12.77 2.95 7.12
N ARG A 49 -12.02 3.49 8.10
CA ARG A 49 -11.16 4.68 7.91
C ARG A 49 -10.01 4.40 6.95
N SER A 50 -9.33 3.26 7.08
CA SER A 50 -8.29 2.82 6.12
C SER A 50 -8.82 2.76 4.70
N ILE A 51 -9.95 2.08 4.50
CA ILE A 51 -10.60 1.96 3.19
C ILE A 51 -10.96 3.34 2.64
N GLN A 52 -11.67 4.16 3.41
CA GLN A 52 -12.07 5.49 2.97
C GLN A 52 -10.86 6.38 2.67
N GLY A 53 -9.82 6.37 3.52
CA GLY A 53 -8.58 7.11 3.31
C GLY A 53 -7.87 6.68 2.03
N SER A 54 -7.68 5.38 1.83
CA SER A 54 -7.02 4.83 0.64
C SER A 54 -7.77 5.17 -0.66
N LEU A 55 -9.10 5.06 -0.66
CA LEU A 55 -9.92 5.37 -1.83
C LEU A 55 -9.98 6.88 -2.11
N ALA A 56 -10.03 7.71 -1.07
CA ALA A 56 -10.06 9.17 -1.23
C ALA A 56 -8.75 9.73 -1.80
N ILE A 57 -7.60 9.11 -1.53
CA ILE A 57 -6.32 9.43 -2.19
C ILE A 57 -6.45 9.27 -3.71
N GLU A 58 -7.21 8.26 -4.16
CA GLU A 58 -7.51 7.98 -5.58
C GLU A 58 -8.78 8.71 -6.08
N GLN A 59 -9.16 9.79 -5.42
CA GLN A 59 -10.29 10.66 -5.79
C GLN A 59 -11.68 10.03 -5.69
N ASN A 60 -11.86 8.92 -4.98
CA ASN A 60 -13.20 8.44 -4.63
C ASN A 60 -13.87 9.46 -3.71
N SER A 61 -15.06 9.92 -4.10
CA SER A 61 -15.74 11.05 -3.46
C SER A 61 -16.62 10.67 -2.26
N LEU A 62 -16.78 9.36 -1.99
CA LEU A 62 -17.68 8.88 -0.95
C LEU A 62 -17.19 9.28 0.45
N SER A 63 -18.09 9.85 1.24
CA SER A 63 -17.82 10.19 2.64
C SER A 63 -17.65 8.93 3.50
N LEU A 64 -17.11 9.10 4.71
CA LEU A 64 -16.96 7.99 5.67
C LEU A 64 -18.30 7.31 5.98
N ASP A 65 -19.39 8.09 6.09
CA ASP A 65 -20.73 7.57 6.33
C ASP A 65 -21.26 6.77 5.14
N GLN A 66 -21.00 7.25 3.91
CA GLN A 66 -21.40 6.54 2.70
C GLN A 66 -20.60 5.24 2.54
N VAL A 67 -19.28 5.25 2.77
CA VAL A 67 -18.44 4.04 2.79
C VAL A 67 -18.96 3.04 3.84
N THR A 68 -19.29 3.52 5.04
CA THR A 68 -19.87 2.69 6.09
C THR A 68 -21.19 2.08 5.65
N ALA A 69 -22.06 2.86 5.03
CA ALA A 69 -23.35 2.39 4.53
C ALA A 69 -23.21 1.32 3.43
N VAL A 70 -22.26 1.51 2.48
CA VAL A 70 -21.95 0.50 1.44
C VAL A 70 -21.50 -0.82 2.08
N ILE A 71 -20.58 -0.76 3.07
CA ILE A 71 -20.08 -1.95 3.79
C ILE A 71 -21.19 -2.64 4.57
N GLN A 72 -22.19 -1.90 5.02
CA GLN A 72 -23.39 -2.44 5.69
C GLN A 72 -24.46 -2.96 4.71
N GLY A 73 -24.21 -2.94 3.40
CA GLY A 73 -25.18 -3.38 2.38
C GLY A 73 -26.33 -2.42 2.12
N LYS A 74 -26.26 -1.18 2.63
CA LYS A 74 -27.29 -0.16 2.43
C LYS A 74 -27.16 0.48 1.04
N ARG A 75 -28.27 1.01 0.53
CA ARG A 75 -28.26 1.81 -0.69
C ARG A 75 -27.59 3.17 -0.44
N VAL A 76 -26.68 3.54 -1.31
CA VAL A 76 -25.95 4.82 -1.25
C VAL A 76 -26.06 5.50 -2.61
N LEU A 77 -26.26 6.82 -2.61
CA LEU A 77 -26.13 7.65 -3.80
C LEU A 77 -24.64 7.89 -4.05
N GLY A 78 -24.16 7.47 -5.22
CA GLY A 78 -22.76 7.59 -5.64
C GLY A 78 -22.55 6.96 -7.00
N ALA A 79 -21.42 7.21 -7.62
CA ALA A 79 -21.06 6.58 -8.88
C ALA A 79 -20.95 5.05 -8.68
N PRO A 80 -21.51 4.22 -9.60
CA PRO A 80 -21.44 2.77 -9.48
C PRO A 80 -19.99 2.24 -9.32
N ARG A 81 -19.03 2.86 -10.01
CA ARG A 81 -17.60 2.55 -9.90
C ARG A 81 -17.08 2.79 -8.48
N GLU A 82 -17.38 3.93 -7.88
CA GLU A 82 -16.94 4.27 -6.52
C GLU A 82 -17.51 3.31 -5.46
N ILE A 83 -18.77 2.93 -5.62
CA ILE A 83 -19.42 1.94 -4.74
C ILE A 83 -18.73 0.57 -4.90
N GLN A 84 -18.38 0.18 -6.14
CA GLN A 84 -17.67 -1.07 -6.40
C GLN A 84 -16.26 -1.05 -5.80
N GLU A 85 -15.55 0.08 -5.88
CA GLU A 85 -14.25 0.27 -5.24
C GLU A 85 -14.31 0.03 -3.72
N VAL A 86 -15.33 0.55 -3.04
CA VAL A 86 -15.53 0.32 -1.60
C VAL A 86 -15.74 -1.16 -1.29
N ARG A 87 -16.59 -1.86 -2.05
CA ARG A 87 -16.85 -3.30 -1.85
C ARG A 87 -15.60 -4.13 -2.05
N ASN A 88 -14.85 -3.84 -3.10
CA ASN A 88 -13.60 -4.53 -3.41
C ASN A 88 -12.53 -4.28 -2.33
N ALA A 89 -12.35 -3.02 -1.93
CA ALA A 89 -11.42 -2.67 -0.87
C ALA A 89 -11.79 -3.37 0.45
N PHE A 90 -13.06 -3.37 0.83
CA PHE A 90 -13.52 -4.09 2.02
C PHE A 90 -13.19 -5.58 1.94
N ALA A 91 -13.49 -6.25 0.83
CA ALA A 91 -13.17 -7.66 0.63
C ALA A 91 -11.64 -7.92 0.68
N ALA A 92 -10.83 -7.04 0.09
CA ALA A 92 -9.37 -7.15 0.11
C ALA A 92 -8.81 -7.00 1.53
N TYR A 93 -9.27 -6.01 2.29
CA TYR A 93 -8.84 -5.85 3.69
C TYR A 93 -9.32 -6.99 4.60
N GLU A 94 -10.47 -7.60 4.35
CA GLU A 94 -10.93 -8.79 5.10
C GLU A 94 -10.06 -10.01 4.79
N ALA A 95 -9.56 -10.15 3.56
CA ALA A 95 -8.68 -11.23 3.14
C ALA A 95 -7.21 -11.02 3.52
N LEU A 96 -6.83 -9.85 4.09
CA LEU A 96 -5.44 -9.44 4.31
C LEU A 96 -4.59 -10.52 5.00
N SER A 97 -5.11 -11.15 6.04
CA SER A 97 -4.39 -12.16 6.82
C SER A 97 -4.18 -13.49 6.10
N SER A 98 -4.81 -13.71 4.95
CA SER A 98 -4.64 -14.93 4.15
C SER A 98 -3.46 -14.85 3.19
N TRP A 99 -2.83 -13.69 3.05
CA TRP A 99 -1.73 -13.46 2.11
C TRP A 99 -0.38 -13.38 2.80
N SER A 100 0.65 -13.83 2.08
CA SER A 100 2.06 -13.68 2.43
C SER A 100 2.68 -12.55 1.62
N PRO A 101 3.29 -11.54 2.25
CA PRO A 101 3.73 -10.32 1.56
C PRO A 101 4.83 -10.55 0.53
N ALA A 102 5.57 -11.66 0.62
CA ALA A 102 6.65 -12.00 -0.32
C ALA A 102 6.23 -12.99 -1.43
N GLU A 103 4.93 -13.36 -1.50
CA GLU A 103 4.45 -14.31 -2.49
C GLU A 103 3.75 -13.63 -3.67
N MET A 104 4.29 -13.84 -4.89
CA MET A 104 3.76 -13.27 -6.12
C MET A 104 2.29 -13.66 -6.38
N ALA A 105 1.94 -14.91 -6.11
CA ALA A 105 0.57 -15.39 -6.32
C ALA A 105 -0.44 -14.62 -5.46
N ASP A 106 -0.06 -14.31 -4.21
CA ASP A 106 -0.90 -13.58 -3.27
C ASP A 106 -1.04 -12.10 -3.67
N LEU A 107 0.05 -11.48 -4.14
CA LEU A 107 0.03 -10.12 -4.69
C LEU A 107 -0.96 -10.01 -5.86
N LEU A 108 -0.91 -10.95 -6.79
CA LEU A 108 -1.81 -10.98 -7.94
C LEU A 108 -3.27 -11.30 -7.53
N ALA A 109 -3.46 -12.17 -6.54
CA ALA A 109 -4.78 -12.48 -5.99
C ALA A 109 -5.40 -11.27 -5.28
N ALA A 110 -4.60 -10.53 -4.51
CA ALA A 110 -5.04 -9.30 -3.86
C ALA A 110 -5.47 -8.24 -4.87
N HIS A 111 -4.66 -8.01 -5.92
CA HIS A 111 -5.03 -7.09 -7.00
C HIS A 111 -6.30 -7.54 -7.72
N ARG A 112 -6.45 -8.85 -7.98
CA ARG A 112 -7.67 -9.40 -8.61
C ARG A 112 -8.91 -9.06 -7.79
N LEU A 113 -8.82 -9.20 -6.46
CA LEU A 113 -9.93 -8.89 -5.57
C LEU A 113 -10.20 -7.38 -5.50
N LEU A 114 -9.15 -6.57 -5.36
CA LEU A 114 -9.24 -5.12 -5.22
C LEU A 114 -9.78 -4.45 -6.49
N MET A 115 -9.48 -5.00 -7.66
CA MET A 115 -9.83 -4.41 -8.96
C MET A 115 -10.92 -5.17 -9.73
N ALA A 116 -11.63 -6.09 -9.08
CA ALA A 116 -12.71 -6.87 -9.68
C ALA A 116 -13.80 -5.96 -10.27
N GLY A 117 -14.08 -6.10 -11.58
CA GLY A 117 -15.07 -5.28 -12.27
C GLY A 117 -14.70 -3.82 -12.50
N LEU A 118 -13.45 -3.43 -12.19
CA LEU A 118 -12.94 -2.06 -12.38
C LEU A 118 -11.95 -1.95 -13.52
N VAL A 119 -11.30 -3.07 -13.88
CA VAL A 119 -10.33 -3.19 -14.99
C VAL A 119 -10.57 -4.49 -15.78
N ASP A 120 -10.08 -4.56 -16.99
CA ASP A 120 -10.27 -5.72 -17.88
C ASP A 120 -9.51 -6.96 -17.39
N GLU A 121 -8.28 -6.80 -16.92
CA GLU A 121 -7.39 -7.89 -16.50
C GLU A 121 -6.98 -7.76 -15.02
N PRO A 122 -7.91 -7.94 -14.03
CA PRO A 122 -7.56 -7.86 -12.63
C PRO A 122 -6.65 -9.03 -12.22
N GLY A 123 -5.57 -8.72 -11.50
CA GLY A 123 -4.57 -9.71 -11.09
C GLY A 123 -3.54 -10.05 -12.17
N ALA A 124 -3.43 -9.23 -13.22
CA ALA A 124 -2.40 -9.35 -14.24
C ALA A 124 -1.53 -8.10 -14.30
N PHE A 125 -0.23 -8.28 -14.53
CA PHE A 125 0.67 -7.16 -14.78
C PHE A 125 0.33 -6.46 -16.10
N ARG A 126 0.54 -5.15 -16.13
CA ARG A 126 0.34 -4.34 -17.34
C ARG A 126 1.19 -4.81 -18.52
N ARG A 127 0.65 -4.66 -19.70
CA ARG A 127 1.33 -4.95 -20.98
C ARG A 127 1.78 -3.67 -21.69
N GLY A 128 1.16 -2.54 -21.34
CA GLY A 128 1.42 -1.24 -21.93
C GLY A 128 2.37 -0.37 -21.10
N ARG A 129 2.73 0.79 -21.68
CA ARG A 129 3.41 1.84 -20.97
C ARG A 129 2.41 2.55 -20.06
N VAL A 130 2.82 2.85 -18.84
CA VAL A 130 2.06 3.65 -17.90
C VAL A 130 2.97 4.74 -17.36
N GLY A 131 2.43 5.95 -17.21
CA GLY A 131 3.09 7.06 -16.53
C GLY A 131 2.13 7.59 -15.46
N VAL A 132 2.67 8.08 -14.37
CA VAL A 132 1.89 8.84 -13.39
C VAL A 132 1.82 10.28 -13.85
N PHE A 133 0.60 10.78 -14.07
CA PHE A 133 0.35 12.14 -14.52
C PHE A 133 -0.29 12.95 -13.38
N LYS A 134 0.15 14.20 -13.22
CA LYS A 134 -0.54 15.20 -12.40
C LYS A 134 -0.64 16.49 -13.22
N ASP A 135 -1.84 17.04 -13.35
CA ASP A 135 -2.10 18.30 -14.07
C ASP A 135 -1.45 18.33 -15.47
N GLN A 136 -1.53 17.21 -16.23
CA GLN A 136 -0.92 17.01 -17.56
C GLN A 136 0.63 16.94 -17.59
N GLN A 137 1.29 16.99 -16.44
CA GLN A 137 2.73 16.75 -16.35
C GLN A 137 3.03 15.30 -16.00
N ILE A 138 4.01 14.71 -16.68
CA ILE A 138 4.54 13.38 -16.35
C ILE A 138 5.37 13.54 -15.07
N ILE A 139 4.89 12.96 -13.98
CA ILE A 139 5.62 12.95 -12.69
C ILE A 139 6.58 11.78 -12.64
N HIS A 140 6.16 10.63 -13.16
CA HIS A 140 6.93 9.40 -13.15
C HIS A 140 6.73 8.63 -14.45
N VAL A 141 7.81 8.09 -15.02
CA VAL A 141 7.78 7.17 -16.16
C VAL A 141 8.12 5.78 -15.66
N ALA A 142 7.10 4.96 -15.51
CA ALA A 142 7.29 3.58 -15.05
C ALA A 142 8.18 2.76 -16.00
N PRO A 143 8.95 1.78 -15.50
CA PRO A 143 9.77 0.90 -16.31
C PRO A 143 8.99 0.22 -17.44
N PRO A 144 9.63 -0.20 -18.55
CA PRO A 144 8.97 -0.95 -19.61
C PRO A 144 8.23 -2.18 -19.09
N ALA A 145 7.01 -2.43 -19.61
CA ALA A 145 6.12 -3.50 -19.13
C ALA A 145 6.81 -4.89 -19.13
N GLN A 146 7.66 -5.15 -20.11
CA GLN A 146 8.41 -6.42 -20.21
C GLN A 146 9.37 -6.66 -19.03
N ARG A 147 9.77 -5.61 -18.31
CA ARG A 147 10.64 -5.71 -17.13
C ARG A 147 9.87 -5.94 -15.83
N VAL A 148 8.56 -5.65 -15.81
CA VAL A 148 7.73 -5.70 -14.61
C VAL A 148 7.79 -7.07 -13.89
N PRO A 149 7.62 -8.22 -14.57
CA PRO A 149 7.65 -9.51 -13.89
C PRO A 149 8.97 -9.77 -13.18
N LYS A 150 10.10 -9.39 -13.81
CA LYS A 150 11.42 -9.54 -13.20
C LYS A 150 11.61 -8.59 -12.03
N LEU A 151 11.27 -7.31 -12.19
CA LEU A 151 11.42 -6.30 -11.13
C LEU A 151 10.58 -6.67 -9.89
N MET A 152 9.34 -7.10 -10.10
CA MET A 152 8.50 -7.57 -9.01
C MET A 152 9.03 -8.84 -8.35
N GLY A 153 9.56 -9.78 -9.14
CA GLY A 153 10.21 -10.97 -8.61
C GLY A 153 11.43 -10.64 -7.75
N ASP A 154 12.28 -9.72 -8.22
CA ASP A 154 13.46 -9.25 -7.49
C ASP A 154 13.06 -8.53 -6.18
N LEU A 155 12.03 -7.67 -6.21
CA LEU A 155 11.51 -6.96 -5.04
C LEU A 155 10.92 -7.90 -3.99
N LEU A 156 10.10 -8.86 -4.40
CA LEU A 156 9.51 -9.85 -3.49
C LEU A 156 10.57 -10.79 -2.90
N GLN A 157 11.57 -11.19 -3.71
CA GLN A 157 12.71 -11.98 -3.21
C GLN A 157 13.53 -11.20 -2.19
N TRP A 158 13.75 -9.90 -2.41
CA TRP A 158 14.37 -9.03 -1.42
C TRP A 158 13.55 -8.95 -0.14
N LEU A 159 12.24 -8.71 -0.24
CA LEU A 159 11.34 -8.65 0.91
C LEU A 159 11.37 -9.94 1.74
N LYS A 160 11.48 -11.10 1.09
CA LYS A 160 11.53 -12.42 1.74
C LYS A 160 12.80 -12.63 2.57
N THR A 161 13.90 -11.97 2.21
CA THR A 161 15.23 -12.26 2.79
C THR A 161 15.89 -11.07 3.48
N THR A 162 15.27 -9.90 3.41
CA THR A 162 15.84 -8.68 3.98
C THR A 162 15.94 -8.74 5.50
N PRO A 163 17.09 -8.31 6.10
CA PRO A 163 17.23 -8.13 7.53
C PRO A 163 16.73 -6.77 8.02
N GLU A 164 16.22 -5.93 7.12
CA GLU A 164 15.80 -4.57 7.48
C GLU A 164 14.62 -4.59 8.44
N HIS A 165 14.55 -3.59 9.32
CA HIS A 165 13.43 -3.44 10.24
C HIS A 165 12.12 -3.33 9.45
N PRO A 166 11.00 -3.97 9.90
CA PRO A 166 9.74 -3.98 9.16
C PRO A 166 9.19 -2.62 8.75
N LEU A 167 9.41 -1.57 9.55
CA LEU A 167 9.07 -0.19 9.18
C LEU A 167 9.83 0.25 7.93
N ILE A 168 11.13 -0.02 7.88
CA ILE A 168 11.99 0.32 6.73
C ILE A 168 11.61 -0.55 5.54
N ALA A 169 11.50 -1.86 5.74
CA ALA A 169 11.14 -2.79 4.66
C ALA A 169 9.78 -2.43 4.04
N GLY A 170 8.81 -2.01 4.84
CA GLY A 170 7.50 -1.57 4.38
C GLY A 170 7.58 -0.30 3.53
N CYS A 171 8.35 0.72 3.95
CA CYS A 171 8.55 1.94 3.18
C CYS A 171 9.30 1.69 1.88
N LEU A 172 10.40 0.93 1.92
CA LEU A 172 11.18 0.60 0.72
C LEU A 172 10.35 -0.21 -0.27
N PHE A 173 9.59 -1.20 0.20
CA PHE A 173 8.69 -1.96 -0.66
C PHE A 173 7.65 -1.06 -1.30
N HIS A 174 7.02 -0.18 -0.52
CA HIS A 174 5.98 0.73 -1.02
C HIS A 174 6.53 1.65 -2.12
N TYR A 175 7.67 2.30 -1.87
CA TYR A 175 8.31 3.16 -2.86
C TYR A 175 8.65 2.38 -4.15
N GLU A 176 9.34 1.25 -4.03
CA GLU A 176 9.72 0.43 -5.20
C GLU A 176 8.51 -0.08 -5.97
N PHE A 177 7.44 -0.44 -5.27
CA PHE A 177 6.19 -0.86 -5.89
C PHE A 177 5.55 0.28 -6.68
N GLU A 178 5.49 1.49 -6.13
CA GLU A 178 5.00 2.68 -6.85
C GLU A 178 5.91 3.04 -8.03
N PHE A 179 7.23 2.91 -7.88
CA PHE A 179 8.20 3.12 -8.97
C PHE A 179 8.02 2.10 -10.11
N ILE A 180 7.88 0.81 -9.79
CA ILE A 180 7.66 -0.25 -10.79
C ILE A 180 6.31 -0.08 -11.47
N HIS A 181 5.31 0.34 -10.71
CA HIS A 181 3.93 0.57 -11.16
C HIS A 181 3.39 -0.63 -11.94
N PRO A 182 3.28 -1.81 -11.31
CA PRO A 182 3.17 -3.09 -12.03
C PRO A 182 1.83 -3.32 -12.73
N PHE A 183 0.76 -2.61 -12.36
CA PHE A 183 -0.58 -2.82 -12.88
C PHE A 183 -1.03 -1.67 -13.79
N ALA A 184 -2.07 -1.91 -14.58
CA ALA A 184 -2.66 -0.88 -15.43
C ALA A 184 -3.41 0.20 -14.63
N ASP A 185 -4.02 -0.19 -13.50
CA ASP A 185 -4.70 0.67 -12.51
C ASP A 185 -4.62 0.01 -11.13
N GLY A 186 -4.85 0.78 -10.06
CA GLY A 186 -4.91 0.28 -8.69
C GLY A 186 -3.56 0.16 -7.97
N ASN A 187 -2.47 0.68 -8.53
CA ASN A 187 -1.14 0.57 -7.91
C ASN A 187 -1.10 1.24 -6.54
N GLY A 188 -1.54 2.49 -6.41
CA GLY A 188 -1.56 3.19 -5.12
C GLY A 188 -2.36 2.46 -4.04
N ARG A 189 -3.55 1.95 -4.40
CA ARG A 189 -4.39 1.14 -3.49
C ARG A 189 -3.68 -0.15 -3.07
N MET A 190 -3.02 -0.82 -4.01
CA MET A 190 -2.23 -2.03 -3.74
C MET A 190 -1.00 -1.76 -2.89
N GLY A 191 -0.24 -0.70 -3.19
CA GLY A 191 0.95 -0.34 -2.41
C GLY A 191 0.62 -0.10 -0.94
N ARG A 192 -0.45 0.65 -0.65
CA ARG A 192 -0.92 0.90 0.72
C ARG A 192 -1.45 -0.36 1.41
N LEU A 193 -2.25 -1.17 0.71
CA LEU A 193 -2.72 -2.46 1.24
C LEU A 193 -1.55 -3.38 1.58
N TRP A 194 -0.55 -3.43 0.70
CA TRP A 194 0.61 -4.30 0.88
C TRP A 194 1.53 -3.83 2.00
N GLN A 195 1.70 -2.52 2.16
CA GLN A 195 2.40 -1.95 3.31
C GLN A 195 1.71 -2.34 4.63
N THR A 196 0.39 -2.26 4.68
CA THR A 196 -0.39 -2.71 5.85
C THR A 196 -0.16 -4.20 6.11
N LEU A 197 -0.13 -5.04 5.07
CA LEU A 197 0.19 -6.46 5.19
C LEU A 197 1.59 -6.69 5.76
N ILE A 198 2.61 -6.02 5.22
CA ILE A 198 4.00 -6.14 5.69
C ILE A 198 4.10 -5.77 7.18
N LEU A 199 3.52 -4.65 7.57
CA LEU A 199 3.55 -4.19 8.97
C LEU A 199 2.78 -5.13 9.90
N SER A 200 1.70 -5.74 9.43
CA SER A 200 0.92 -6.71 10.21
C SER A 200 1.66 -8.02 10.49
N GLN A 201 2.66 -8.38 9.67
CA GLN A 201 3.54 -9.53 9.96
C GLN A 201 4.47 -9.26 11.16
N TRP A 202 4.82 -7.99 11.40
CA TRP A 202 5.60 -7.60 12.58
C TRP A 202 4.72 -7.50 13.81
N GLN A 203 3.59 -6.80 13.70
CA GLN A 203 2.61 -6.63 14.78
C GLN A 203 1.19 -6.77 14.21
N PRO A 204 0.47 -7.86 14.51
CA PRO A 204 -0.85 -8.14 13.89
C PRO A 204 -1.86 -7.01 14.04
N TRP A 205 -1.82 -6.27 15.15
CA TRP A 205 -2.73 -5.16 15.39
C TRP A 205 -2.49 -3.94 14.49
N LEU A 206 -1.30 -3.82 13.85
CA LEU A 206 -1.03 -2.77 12.86
C LEU A 206 -1.94 -2.88 11.62
N ALA A 207 -2.49 -4.07 11.35
CA ALA A 207 -3.54 -4.22 10.32
C ALA A 207 -4.79 -3.34 10.56
N PHE A 208 -4.92 -2.78 11.75
CA PHE A 208 -6.07 -1.95 12.16
C PHE A 208 -5.67 -0.50 12.46
N VAL A 209 -4.46 -0.08 12.13
CA VAL A 209 -4.02 1.31 12.24
C VAL A 209 -4.29 2.02 10.91
N PRO A 210 -5.16 3.05 10.86
CA PRO A 210 -5.56 3.69 9.61
C PRO A 210 -4.49 4.69 9.11
N VAL A 211 -3.32 4.18 8.72
CA VAL A 211 -2.19 4.97 8.19
C VAL A 211 -2.62 5.76 6.96
N GLU A 212 -3.51 5.21 6.15
CA GLU A 212 -4.05 5.83 4.94
C GLU A 212 -4.79 7.15 5.24
N SER A 213 -5.39 7.28 6.42
CA SER A 213 -6.00 8.55 6.85
C SER A 213 -4.95 9.65 7.01
N VAL A 214 -3.79 9.32 7.60
CA VAL A 214 -2.67 10.26 7.76
C VAL A 214 -2.03 10.58 6.43
N VAL A 215 -1.85 9.59 5.55
CA VAL A 215 -1.35 9.79 4.17
C VAL A 215 -2.28 10.74 3.41
N ARG A 216 -3.58 10.56 3.52
CA ARG A 216 -4.59 11.46 2.90
C ARG A 216 -4.49 12.88 3.43
N GLU A 217 -4.39 13.08 4.75
CA GLU A 217 -4.25 14.39 5.37
C GLU A 217 -2.96 15.11 4.94
N ARG A 218 -1.91 14.33 4.66
CA ARG A 218 -0.59 14.82 4.21
C ARG A 218 -0.27 14.45 2.76
N GLN A 219 -1.29 14.34 1.91
CA GLN A 219 -1.18 13.84 0.54
C GLN A 219 -0.12 14.59 -0.29
N ALA A 220 -0.02 15.90 -0.13
CA ALA A 220 0.98 16.71 -0.83
C ALA A 220 2.42 16.31 -0.43
N ALA A 221 2.66 16.09 0.86
CA ALA A 221 3.97 15.66 1.35
C ALA A 221 4.31 14.22 0.89
N TYR A 222 3.31 13.33 0.87
CA TYR A 222 3.46 11.96 0.38
C TYR A 222 3.89 11.93 -1.11
N TYR A 223 3.21 12.67 -1.98
CA TYR A 223 3.58 12.73 -3.39
C TYR A 223 4.91 13.46 -3.62
N GLU A 224 5.23 14.46 -2.79
CA GLU A 224 6.52 15.13 -2.88
C GLU A 224 7.67 14.21 -2.49
N ALA A 225 7.50 13.37 -1.46
CA ALA A 225 8.50 12.36 -1.08
C ALA A 225 8.73 11.34 -2.21
N LEU A 226 7.65 10.82 -2.83
CA LEU A 226 7.76 9.93 -4.01
C LEU A 226 8.52 10.62 -5.15
N ARG A 227 8.17 11.86 -5.47
CA ARG A 227 8.81 12.64 -6.56
C ARG A 227 10.31 12.86 -6.29
N GLN A 228 10.70 13.22 -5.07
CA GLN A 228 12.10 13.42 -4.70
C GLN A 228 12.89 12.12 -4.81
N SER A 229 12.32 11.02 -4.33
CA SER A 229 12.93 9.69 -4.40
C SER A 229 13.10 9.24 -5.85
N ASP A 230 12.12 9.48 -6.72
CA ASP A 230 12.23 9.18 -8.16
C ASP A 230 13.35 9.98 -8.84
N GLN A 231 13.47 11.26 -8.52
CA GLN A 231 14.53 12.12 -9.09
C GLN A 231 15.92 11.70 -8.67
N GLN A 232 16.07 11.15 -7.47
CA GLN A 232 17.35 10.71 -6.92
C GLN A 232 17.62 9.23 -7.22
N ALA A 233 16.62 8.50 -7.71
CA ALA A 233 16.63 7.03 -7.82
C ALA A 233 17.03 6.37 -6.48
N ASP A 234 16.52 6.92 -5.36
CA ASP A 234 16.87 6.54 -4.00
C ASP A 234 15.68 6.77 -3.06
N ALA A 235 15.35 5.77 -2.24
CA ALA A 235 14.17 5.77 -1.38
C ALA A 235 14.39 6.49 -0.03
N THR A 236 15.55 7.10 0.24
CA THR A 236 15.92 7.67 1.54
C THR A 236 14.93 8.74 2.01
N ASN A 237 14.35 9.52 1.08
CA ASN A 237 13.43 10.61 1.40
C ASN A 237 11.97 10.16 1.54
N PHE A 238 11.66 8.94 1.14
CA PHE A 238 10.34 8.35 1.27
C PHE A 238 10.19 7.62 2.60
#